data_56b9806cb2a118ea9368d99d6d488dc0
#
_entry.id   56b9806cb2a118ea9368d99d6d488dc0
#
_cell.length_a   1.000
_cell.length_b   1.000
_cell.length_c   1.000
_cell.angle_alpha   90.00
_cell.angle_beta   90.00
_cell.angle_gamma   90.00
#
_symmetry.space_group_name_H-M   'P 1'
#
loop_
_entity.id
_entity.type
_entity.pdbx_description
1 polymer ?
#
loop_
_entity_poly.entity_id
_entity_poly.type
_entity_poly.pdbx_seq_one_letter_code
_entity_poly.pdbx_strand_id
1 'polypeptide(L)'
;YDLFFKDRAPGSTVWGIETRDELVTRSRELAERLSFGGMRFLNLSVAESIVSPELPERIDVVTALHACNTATDDAIRFALAKQAKTIVLVPCCQAEVAATLRKHKATALAEALGEVWRHPIHTREFGSHLTNVLRCLRLQAHGYEVTVTELTGWEHSMKNELIIAVDRKLPTKKPAERLAELLATFGLEELRERFA
;
A
#
# COMPACT_ATOMS: atom_id res chain seq x y z
N TYR A 1 -15.63 -5.16 11.81
CA TYR A 1 -16.14 -4.28 12.85
C TYR A 1 -16.91 -5.09 13.92
N ASP A 2 -17.85 -5.92 13.54
CA ASP A 2 -18.72 -6.68 14.48
C ASP A 2 -17.91 -7.56 15.45
N LEU A 3 -16.95 -8.34 14.93
CA LEU A 3 -16.17 -9.29 15.75
C LEU A 3 -15.19 -8.62 16.74
N PHE A 4 -14.61 -7.47 16.38
CA PHE A 4 -13.47 -6.92 17.11
C PHE A 4 -13.71 -5.55 17.74
N PHE A 5 -14.61 -4.74 17.19
CA PHE A 5 -14.75 -3.36 17.64
C PHE A 5 -16.07 -3.08 18.37
N LYS A 6 -17.18 -3.60 17.89
CA LYS A 6 -18.52 -3.28 18.40
C LYS A 6 -18.62 -3.47 19.92
N ASP A 7 -18.23 -4.63 20.40
CA ASP A 7 -18.40 -4.99 21.83
C ASP A 7 -17.08 -4.95 22.62
N ARG A 8 -15.94 -5.18 21.95
CA ARG A 8 -14.62 -5.28 22.61
C ARG A 8 -13.88 -3.97 22.73
N ALA A 9 -14.15 -3.02 21.84
CA ALA A 9 -13.54 -1.70 21.81
C ALA A 9 -14.61 -0.63 21.54
N PRO A 10 -15.59 -0.45 22.44
CA PRO A 10 -16.63 0.55 22.28
C PRO A 10 -16.01 1.95 22.20
N GLY A 11 -16.45 2.73 21.23
CA GLY A 11 -15.86 4.05 20.92
C GLY A 11 -14.84 4.02 19.76
N SER A 12 -14.44 2.84 19.26
CA SER A 12 -13.64 2.76 18.04
C SER A 12 -14.45 3.17 16.81
N THR A 13 -13.83 3.96 15.94
CA THR A 13 -14.42 4.33 14.66
C THR A 13 -13.63 3.69 13.52
N VAL A 14 -14.36 3.05 12.58
CA VAL A 14 -13.80 2.51 11.35
C VAL A 14 -14.26 3.36 10.18
N TRP A 15 -13.30 3.87 9.41
CA TRP A 15 -13.55 4.75 8.27
C TRP A 15 -13.32 3.99 6.96
N GLY A 16 -14.33 3.95 6.10
CA GLY A 16 -14.23 3.50 4.72
C GLY A 16 -14.10 4.70 3.79
N ILE A 17 -13.05 4.73 2.98
CA ILE A 17 -12.80 5.78 1.99
C ILE A 17 -12.94 5.16 0.60
N GLU A 18 -13.83 5.69 -0.21
CA GLU A 18 -14.14 5.17 -1.54
C GLU A 18 -14.59 6.32 -2.44
N THR A 19 -14.14 6.34 -3.68
CA THR A 19 -14.47 7.38 -4.66
C THR A 19 -15.81 7.15 -5.36
N ARG A 20 -16.31 5.92 -5.37
CA ARG A 20 -17.57 5.56 -6.04
C ARG A 20 -18.74 5.79 -5.09
N ASP A 21 -19.52 6.83 -5.37
CA ASP A 21 -20.65 7.25 -4.53
C ASP A 21 -21.66 6.12 -4.26
N GLU A 22 -21.97 5.32 -5.28
CA GLU A 22 -22.87 4.17 -5.16
C GLU A 22 -22.41 3.15 -4.11
N LEU A 23 -21.09 2.92 -4.00
CA LEU A 23 -20.53 1.99 -3.02
C LEU A 23 -20.51 2.59 -1.61
N VAL A 24 -20.26 3.88 -1.51
CA VAL A 24 -20.36 4.61 -0.25
C VAL A 24 -21.79 4.56 0.29
N THR A 25 -22.76 4.88 -0.54
CA THR A 25 -24.20 4.83 -0.19
C THR A 25 -24.62 3.44 0.26
N ARG A 26 -24.31 2.41 -0.53
CA ARG A 26 -24.61 1.01 -0.19
C ARG A 26 -23.95 0.57 1.12
N SER A 27 -22.73 1.02 1.37
CA SER A 27 -21.99 0.68 2.60
C SER A 27 -22.61 1.35 3.82
N ARG A 28 -23.06 2.59 3.69
CA ARG A 28 -23.81 3.31 4.76
C ARG A 28 -25.12 2.60 5.09
N GLU A 29 -25.94 2.30 4.08
CA GLU A 29 -27.21 1.57 4.26
C GLU A 29 -27.00 0.22 4.94
N LEU A 30 -25.95 -0.52 4.55
CA LEU A 30 -25.63 -1.81 5.16
C LEU A 30 -25.21 -1.64 6.63
N ALA A 31 -24.37 -0.65 6.94
CA ALA A 31 -23.96 -0.38 8.31
C ALA A 31 -25.13 0.01 9.21
N GLU A 32 -26.06 0.81 8.70
CA GLU A 32 -27.29 1.18 9.41
C GLU A 32 -28.17 -0.05 9.71
N ARG A 33 -28.43 -0.88 8.68
CA ARG A 33 -29.21 -2.12 8.83
C ARG A 33 -28.62 -3.09 9.85
N LEU A 34 -27.27 -3.12 9.97
CA LEU A 34 -26.57 -4.00 10.90
C LEU A 34 -26.29 -3.31 12.26
N SER A 35 -26.77 -2.08 12.43
CA SER A 35 -26.54 -1.27 13.65
C SER A 35 -25.04 -1.09 13.97
N PHE A 36 -24.21 -0.91 12.94
CA PHE A 36 -22.75 -0.68 13.06
C PHE A 36 -22.46 0.82 13.27
N GLY A 37 -22.90 1.38 14.40
CA GLY A 37 -22.83 2.81 14.70
C GLY A 37 -21.42 3.43 14.72
N GLY A 38 -20.37 2.62 14.83
CA GLY A 38 -18.97 3.05 14.77
C GLY A 38 -18.36 3.02 13.35
N MET A 39 -19.11 2.66 12.33
CA MET A 39 -18.63 2.71 10.94
C MET A 39 -19.03 4.02 10.27
N ARG A 40 -18.10 4.62 9.55
CA ARG A 40 -18.26 5.85 8.75
C ARG A 40 -17.75 5.60 7.34
N PHE A 41 -18.42 6.17 6.35
CA PHE A 41 -18.01 6.04 4.94
C PHE A 41 -17.97 7.40 4.28
N LEU A 42 -16.84 7.73 3.66
CA LEU A 42 -16.59 9.00 3.00
C LEU A 42 -16.41 8.79 1.51
N ASN A 43 -17.10 9.60 0.74
CA ASN A 43 -16.92 9.67 -0.72
C ASN A 43 -15.78 10.66 -1.02
N LEU A 44 -14.56 10.17 -0.92
CA LEU A 44 -13.34 10.95 -1.10
C LEU A 44 -12.29 10.13 -1.85
N SER A 45 -11.48 10.81 -2.63
CA SER A 45 -10.19 10.25 -3.04
C SER A 45 -9.23 10.18 -1.86
N VAL A 46 -8.18 9.39 -1.98
CA VAL A 46 -7.13 9.31 -0.95
C VAL A 46 -6.47 10.69 -0.74
N ALA A 47 -6.25 11.45 -1.82
CA ALA A 47 -5.67 12.80 -1.73
C ALA A 47 -6.55 13.77 -0.92
N GLU A 48 -7.85 13.78 -1.19
CA GLU A 48 -8.83 14.59 -0.44
C GLU A 48 -8.92 14.14 1.01
N SER A 49 -8.85 12.85 1.29
CA SER A 49 -8.94 12.30 2.63
C SER A 49 -7.77 12.72 3.55
N ILE A 50 -6.59 12.98 2.98
CA ILE A 50 -5.44 13.47 3.76
C ILE A 50 -5.75 14.80 4.45
N VAL A 51 -6.43 15.70 3.76
CA VAL A 51 -6.73 17.07 4.24
C VAL A 51 -8.16 17.22 4.75
N SER A 52 -8.96 16.19 4.70
CA SER A 52 -10.37 16.24 5.12
C SER A 52 -10.49 16.50 6.62
N PRO A 53 -11.29 17.48 7.03
CA PRO A 53 -11.59 17.74 8.45
C PRO A 53 -12.49 16.67 9.09
N GLU A 54 -13.12 15.81 8.28
CA GLU A 54 -13.95 14.71 8.76
C GLU A 54 -13.12 13.56 9.36
N LEU A 55 -11.84 13.49 9.00
CA LEU A 55 -10.92 12.47 9.49
C LEU A 55 -10.01 13.03 10.59
N PRO A 56 -9.69 12.23 11.61
CA PRO A 56 -8.76 12.66 12.64
C PRO A 56 -7.36 12.94 12.07
N GLU A 57 -6.59 13.79 12.73
CA GLU A 57 -5.20 14.07 12.35
C GLU A 57 -4.31 12.82 12.45
N ARG A 58 -4.59 11.96 13.42
CA ARG A 58 -3.86 10.71 13.64
C ARG A 58 -4.80 9.52 13.59
N ILE A 59 -4.34 8.45 12.94
CA ILE A 59 -5.08 7.21 12.79
C ILE A 59 -4.25 6.07 13.40
N ASP A 60 -4.89 5.15 14.12
CA ASP A 60 -4.17 4.04 14.72
C ASP A 60 -3.80 2.98 13.69
N VAL A 61 -4.74 2.63 12.79
CA VAL A 61 -4.54 1.56 11.81
C VAL A 61 -5.05 2.00 10.44
N VAL A 62 -4.24 1.84 9.42
CA VAL A 62 -4.64 1.97 8.01
C VAL A 62 -4.54 0.60 7.34
N THR A 63 -5.61 0.20 6.67
CA THR A 63 -5.64 -1.05 5.90
C THR A 63 -5.99 -0.78 4.45
N ALA A 64 -5.32 -1.47 3.52
CA ALA A 64 -5.67 -1.44 2.10
C ALA A 64 -5.55 -2.86 1.52
N LEU A 65 -6.73 -3.47 1.27
CA LEU A 65 -6.84 -4.75 0.60
C LEU A 65 -7.22 -4.54 -0.86
N HIS A 66 -6.50 -5.21 -1.76
CA HIS A 66 -6.76 -5.14 -3.20
C HIS A 66 -6.80 -3.71 -3.78
N ALA A 67 -6.07 -2.78 -3.16
CA ALA A 67 -5.82 -1.47 -3.74
C ALA A 67 -4.87 -1.65 -4.93
N CYS A 68 -5.42 -1.66 -6.14
CA CYS A 68 -4.69 -2.01 -7.34
C CYS A 68 -3.73 -0.88 -7.76
N ASN A 69 -2.59 -1.27 -8.32
CA ASN A 69 -1.59 -0.37 -8.90
C ASN A 69 -1.16 0.74 -7.94
N THR A 70 -1.32 2.00 -8.31
CA THR A 70 -0.89 3.17 -7.51
C THR A 70 -1.75 3.43 -6.28
N ALA A 71 -2.95 2.86 -6.18
CA ALA A 71 -3.83 3.05 -5.02
C ALA A 71 -3.22 2.51 -3.71
N THR A 72 -2.38 1.47 -3.79
CA THR A 72 -1.61 1.02 -2.60
C THR A 72 -0.60 2.09 -2.15
N ASP A 73 0.06 2.78 -3.10
CA ASP A 73 1.03 3.85 -2.79
C ASP A 73 0.33 5.08 -2.25
N ASP A 74 -0.89 5.37 -2.72
CA ASP A 74 -1.74 6.42 -2.17
C ASP A 74 -2.18 6.09 -0.74
N ALA A 75 -2.52 4.82 -0.46
CA ALA A 75 -2.83 4.38 0.90
C ALA A 75 -1.62 4.52 1.85
N ILE A 76 -0.41 4.21 1.37
CA ILE A 76 0.83 4.46 2.12
C ILE A 76 0.99 5.96 2.39
N ARG A 77 0.84 6.80 1.37
CA ARG A 77 0.93 8.26 1.52
C ARG A 77 -0.07 8.79 2.56
N PHE A 78 -1.31 8.33 2.50
CA PHE A 78 -2.32 8.66 3.49
C PHE A 78 -1.90 8.23 4.90
N ALA A 79 -1.45 6.98 5.05
CA ALA A 79 -1.04 6.44 6.34
C ALA A 79 0.13 7.22 6.96
N LEU A 80 1.12 7.59 6.15
CA LEU A 80 2.25 8.41 6.58
C LEU A 80 1.79 9.82 6.98
N ALA A 81 0.95 10.46 6.19
CA ALA A 81 0.40 11.79 6.48
C ALA A 81 -0.44 11.80 7.78
N LYS A 82 -1.21 10.74 8.03
CA LYS A 82 -2.01 10.57 9.25
C LYS A 82 -1.23 9.92 10.40
N GLN A 83 0.08 9.74 10.27
CA GLN A 83 0.96 9.18 11.30
C GLN A 83 0.42 7.85 11.87
N ALA A 84 -0.02 6.96 10.99
CA ALA A 84 -0.62 5.69 11.37
C ALA A 84 0.36 4.84 12.21
N LYS A 85 -0.11 4.28 13.32
CA LYS A 85 0.71 3.39 14.16
C LYS A 85 0.98 2.06 13.48
N THR A 86 -0.02 1.56 12.73
CA THR A 86 0.06 0.28 12.04
C THR A 86 -0.52 0.43 10.63
N ILE A 87 0.17 -0.15 9.66
CA ILE A 87 -0.26 -0.17 8.27
C ILE A 87 -0.29 -1.63 7.82
N VAL A 88 -1.40 -2.04 7.19
CA VAL A 88 -1.61 -3.42 6.72
C VAL A 88 -2.06 -3.38 5.27
N LEU A 89 -1.23 -3.91 4.38
CA LEU A 89 -1.45 -3.85 2.93
C LEU A 89 -1.46 -5.26 2.34
N VAL A 90 -2.40 -5.50 1.42
CA VAL A 90 -2.43 -6.68 0.56
C VAL A 90 -2.47 -6.21 -0.89
N PRO A 91 -1.30 -5.89 -1.48
CA PRO A 91 -1.22 -5.43 -2.87
C PRO A 91 -1.50 -6.59 -3.83
N CYS A 92 -2.33 -6.35 -4.84
CA CYS A 92 -2.72 -7.43 -5.78
C CYS A 92 -2.22 -7.23 -7.21
N CYS A 93 -2.10 -6.00 -7.70
CA CYS A 93 -1.74 -5.70 -9.08
C CYS A 93 -0.81 -4.49 -9.12
N GLN A 94 0.38 -4.66 -9.72
CA GLN A 94 1.35 -3.58 -9.92
C GLN A 94 1.86 -3.66 -11.36
N ALA A 95 1.65 -2.61 -12.13
CA ALA A 95 2.06 -2.57 -13.54
C ALA A 95 3.08 -1.46 -13.84
N GLU A 96 3.13 -0.40 -13.02
CA GLU A 96 3.91 0.80 -13.29
C GLU A 96 5.42 0.51 -13.35
N VAL A 97 5.98 -0.14 -12.33
CA VAL A 97 7.40 -0.53 -12.31
C VAL A 97 7.75 -1.45 -13.47
N ALA A 98 6.92 -2.47 -13.74
CA ALA A 98 7.13 -3.36 -14.88
C ALA A 98 7.08 -2.63 -16.23
N ALA A 99 6.24 -1.60 -16.37
CA ALA A 99 6.18 -0.78 -17.58
C ALA A 99 7.44 0.07 -17.75
N THR A 100 7.92 0.68 -16.66
CA THR A 100 9.15 1.48 -16.65
C THR A 100 10.38 0.61 -16.96
N LEU A 101 10.51 -0.55 -16.32
CA LEU A 101 11.59 -1.51 -16.61
C LEU A 101 11.62 -1.92 -18.09
N ARG A 102 10.46 -2.07 -18.75
CA ARG A 102 10.42 -2.36 -20.19
C ARG A 102 10.93 -1.22 -21.06
N LYS A 103 10.74 0.03 -20.63
CA LYS A 103 11.27 1.21 -21.37
C LYS A 103 12.80 1.28 -21.28
N HIS A 104 13.37 0.92 -20.15
CA HIS A 104 14.80 1.08 -19.84
C HIS A 104 15.64 -0.18 -20.03
N LYS A 105 15.30 -1.01 -21.02
CA LYS A 105 16.02 -2.28 -21.34
C LYS A 105 17.52 -2.13 -21.64
N ALA A 106 18.03 -0.92 -21.79
CA ALA A 106 19.40 -0.65 -22.21
C ALA A 106 20.39 -0.37 -21.05
N THR A 107 20.00 -0.60 -19.80
CA THR A 107 20.91 -0.42 -18.66
C THR A 107 21.83 -1.62 -18.49
N ALA A 108 22.98 -1.44 -17.79
CA ALA A 108 23.95 -2.52 -17.54
C ALA A 108 23.34 -3.75 -16.84
N LEU A 109 22.30 -3.54 -16.05
CA LEU A 109 21.52 -4.61 -15.44
C LEU A 109 20.69 -5.39 -16.47
N ALA A 110 20.38 -4.79 -17.64
CA ALA A 110 19.63 -5.44 -18.69
C ALA A 110 20.35 -6.64 -19.32
N GLU A 111 21.67 -6.65 -19.36
CA GLU A 111 22.44 -7.80 -19.82
C GLU A 111 22.32 -8.97 -18.84
N ALA A 112 22.47 -8.70 -17.54
CA ALA A 112 22.37 -9.74 -16.51
C ALA A 112 20.94 -10.29 -16.34
N LEU A 113 19.93 -9.46 -16.53
CA LEU A 113 18.51 -9.83 -16.44
C LEU A 113 17.81 -9.97 -17.79
N GLY A 114 18.58 -10.05 -18.89
CA GLY A 114 18.04 -10.11 -20.24
C GLY A 114 16.99 -11.20 -20.43
N GLU A 115 17.19 -12.36 -19.80
CA GLU A 115 16.25 -13.48 -19.88
C GLU A 115 14.92 -13.18 -19.12
N VAL A 116 14.96 -12.39 -18.06
CA VAL A 116 13.74 -11.93 -17.35
C VAL A 116 12.91 -11.00 -18.25
N TRP A 117 13.60 -10.14 -19.04
CA TRP A 117 12.94 -9.19 -19.93
C TRP A 117 12.43 -9.83 -21.24
N ARG A 118 12.88 -11.04 -21.57
CA ARG A 118 12.49 -11.74 -22.79
C ARG A 118 10.99 -12.05 -22.82
N HIS A 119 10.42 -12.40 -21.68
CA HIS A 119 9.03 -12.79 -21.58
C HIS A 119 8.20 -11.80 -20.77
N PRO A 120 7.07 -11.30 -21.29
CA PRO A 120 6.22 -10.31 -20.59
C PRO A 120 5.76 -10.75 -19.21
N ILE A 121 5.50 -12.04 -19.01
CA ILE A 121 5.08 -12.59 -17.73
C ILE A 121 6.19 -12.44 -16.67
N HIS A 122 7.43 -12.76 -17.02
CA HIS A 122 8.57 -12.64 -16.09
C HIS A 122 8.81 -11.18 -15.72
N THR A 123 8.77 -10.25 -16.68
CA THR A 123 8.92 -8.81 -16.41
C THR A 123 7.82 -8.30 -15.49
N ARG A 124 6.57 -8.75 -15.70
CA ARG A 124 5.42 -8.36 -14.88
C ARG A 124 5.58 -8.84 -13.44
N GLU A 125 5.91 -10.10 -13.24
CA GLU A 125 6.06 -10.66 -11.89
C GLU A 125 7.26 -10.05 -11.16
N PHE A 126 8.40 -9.91 -11.83
CA PHE A 126 9.57 -9.21 -11.28
C PHE A 126 9.23 -7.77 -10.88
N GLY A 127 8.58 -7.00 -11.77
CA GLY A 127 8.16 -5.63 -11.48
C GLY A 127 7.16 -5.54 -10.32
N SER A 128 6.28 -6.54 -10.18
CA SER A 128 5.35 -6.64 -9.07
C SER A 128 6.10 -6.81 -7.73
N HIS A 129 7.03 -7.77 -7.65
CA HIS A 129 7.83 -7.99 -6.45
C HIS A 129 8.73 -6.79 -6.14
N LEU A 130 9.40 -6.23 -7.14
CA LEU A 130 10.23 -5.03 -6.94
C LEU A 130 9.40 -3.85 -6.40
N THR A 131 8.18 -3.65 -6.89
CA THR A 131 7.27 -2.62 -6.37
C THR A 131 7.05 -2.79 -4.86
N ASN A 132 6.79 -4.01 -4.41
CA ASN A 132 6.57 -4.28 -2.99
C ASN A 132 7.85 -4.09 -2.15
N VAL A 133 9.01 -4.45 -2.69
CA VAL A 133 10.31 -4.15 -2.05
C VAL A 133 10.51 -2.64 -1.87
N LEU A 134 10.22 -1.83 -2.91
CA LEU A 134 10.31 -0.37 -2.83
C LEU A 134 9.33 0.21 -1.80
N ARG A 135 8.10 -0.32 -1.71
CA ARG A 135 7.10 0.05 -0.68
C ARG A 135 7.60 -0.26 0.73
N CYS A 136 8.18 -1.43 0.93
CA CYS A 136 8.77 -1.82 2.22
C CYS A 136 9.91 -0.86 2.62
N LEU A 137 10.82 -0.54 1.70
CA LEU A 137 11.89 0.42 1.94
C LEU A 137 11.37 1.83 2.22
N ARG A 138 10.33 2.27 1.51
CA ARG A 138 9.66 3.54 1.80
C ARG A 138 9.14 3.59 3.24
N LEU A 139 8.43 2.58 3.68
CA LEU A 139 7.91 2.49 5.06
C LEU A 139 9.05 2.47 6.08
N GLN A 140 10.11 1.70 5.83
CA GLN A 140 11.30 1.68 6.68
C GLN A 140 12.01 3.05 6.71
N ALA A 141 12.07 3.75 5.58
CA ALA A 141 12.62 5.11 5.50
C ALA A 141 11.79 6.15 6.29
N HIS A 142 10.58 5.80 6.71
CA HIS A 142 9.74 6.59 7.60
C HIS A 142 9.68 6.07 9.04
N GLY A 143 10.57 5.13 9.40
CA GLY A 143 10.75 4.67 10.78
C GLY A 143 9.89 3.47 11.17
N TYR A 144 9.25 2.82 10.20
CA TYR A 144 8.44 1.63 10.44
C TYR A 144 9.29 0.35 10.47
N GLU A 145 8.94 -0.55 11.37
CA GLU A 145 9.34 -1.96 11.29
C GLU A 145 8.41 -2.66 10.31
N VAL A 146 8.96 -3.31 9.30
CA VAL A 146 8.19 -3.95 8.23
C VAL A 146 8.35 -5.45 8.27
N THR A 147 7.24 -6.17 8.27
CA THR A 147 7.15 -7.62 8.12
C THR A 147 6.40 -7.93 6.83
N VAL A 148 6.94 -8.85 6.04
CA VAL A 148 6.29 -9.38 4.84
C VAL A 148 6.02 -10.85 5.05
N THR A 149 4.78 -11.28 4.82
CA THR A 149 4.33 -12.65 4.97
C THR A 149 3.21 -12.96 3.97
N GLU A 150 2.67 -14.15 4.02
CA GLU A 150 1.49 -14.54 3.25
C GLU A 150 0.21 -14.32 4.06
N LEU A 151 -0.83 -13.81 3.39
CA LEU A 151 -2.17 -13.68 3.99
C LEU A 151 -2.88 -15.04 4.05
N THR A 152 -2.71 -15.84 3.00
CA THR A 152 -3.25 -17.22 2.86
C THR A 152 -2.18 -18.08 2.23
N GLY A 153 -2.33 -19.41 2.27
CA GLY A 153 -1.41 -20.31 1.55
C GLY A 153 -1.38 -20.00 0.04
N TRP A 154 -0.23 -20.18 -0.57
CA TRP A 154 -0.02 -19.91 -2.01
C TRP A 154 -0.92 -20.77 -2.92
N GLU A 155 -1.41 -21.90 -2.42
CA GLU A 155 -2.39 -22.75 -3.10
C GLU A 155 -3.76 -22.09 -3.30
N HIS A 156 -4.06 -21.02 -2.53
CA HIS A 156 -5.31 -20.29 -2.63
C HIS A 156 -5.17 -19.01 -3.46
N SER A 157 -4.01 -18.38 -3.45
CA SER A 157 -3.74 -17.18 -4.23
C SER A 157 -2.25 -16.95 -4.41
N MET A 158 -1.82 -16.72 -5.64
CA MET A 158 -0.44 -16.28 -5.93
C MET A 158 -0.21 -14.80 -5.57
N LYS A 159 -1.28 -14.03 -5.31
CA LYS A 159 -1.22 -12.60 -4.95
C LYS A 159 -1.76 -12.42 -3.55
N ASN A 160 -1.04 -12.95 -2.60
CA ASN A 160 -1.39 -13.02 -1.19
C ASN A 160 -0.34 -12.38 -0.27
N GLU A 161 0.59 -11.63 -0.84
CA GLU A 161 1.62 -10.93 -0.06
C GLU A 161 0.97 -9.95 0.90
N LEU A 162 1.28 -10.09 2.19
CA LEU A 162 0.82 -9.24 3.27
C LEU A 162 2.00 -8.44 3.80
N ILE A 163 1.91 -7.12 3.70
CA ILE A 163 2.87 -6.17 4.25
C ILE A 163 2.27 -5.57 5.52
N ILE A 164 2.94 -5.79 6.64
CA ILE A 164 2.58 -5.21 7.94
C ILE A 164 3.70 -4.24 8.34
N ALA A 165 3.37 -3.00 8.60
CA ALA A 165 4.32 -2.00 9.05
C ALA A 165 3.85 -1.39 10.38
N VAL A 166 4.74 -1.36 11.38
CA VAL A 166 4.47 -0.82 12.71
C VAL A 166 5.44 0.33 12.98
N ASP A 167 4.91 1.50 13.32
CA ASP A 167 5.74 2.67 13.65
C ASP A 167 6.54 2.41 14.94
N ARG A 168 7.85 2.21 14.79
CA ARG A 168 8.81 1.99 15.87
C ARG A 168 9.82 3.11 16.01
N LYS A 169 9.70 4.16 15.20
CA LYS A 169 10.66 5.27 15.15
C LYS A 169 12.09 4.79 14.90
N LEU A 170 12.24 3.80 14.02
CA LEU A 170 13.54 3.21 13.68
C LEU A 170 14.42 4.20 12.89
N PRO A 171 15.76 3.98 12.82
CA PRO A 171 16.65 4.77 12.00
C PRO A 171 16.29 4.72 10.52
N THR A 172 16.12 5.89 9.90
CA THR A 172 15.57 6.05 8.54
C THR A 172 16.62 6.15 7.45
N LYS A 173 17.84 6.60 7.78
CA LYS A 173 18.90 6.90 6.79
C LYS A 173 19.25 5.71 5.90
N LYS A 174 19.57 4.58 6.49
CA LYS A 174 19.99 3.38 5.72
C LYS A 174 18.90 2.82 4.79
N PRO A 175 17.62 2.71 5.20
CA PRO A 175 16.54 2.34 4.29
C PRO A 175 16.35 3.35 3.15
N ALA A 176 16.46 4.66 3.42
CA ALA A 176 16.34 5.71 2.40
C ALA A 176 17.48 5.63 1.37
N GLU A 177 18.72 5.38 1.81
CA GLU A 177 19.87 5.17 0.92
C GLU A 177 19.66 3.95 0.01
N ARG A 178 19.19 2.82 0.58
CA ARG A 178 18.89 1.60 -0.20
C ARG A 178 17.77 1.80 -1.20
N LEU A 179 16.74 2.56 -0.83
CA LEU A 179 15.64 2.90 -1.74
C LEU A 179 16.17 3.69 -2.94
N ALA A 180 16.98 4.71 -2.69
CA ALA A 180 17.58 5.52 -3.74
C ALA A 180 18.52 4.69 -4.64
N GLU A 181 19.32 3.80 -4.05
CA GLU A 181 20.22 2.89 -4.78
C GLU A 181 19.44 1.94 -5.69
N LEU A 182 18.35 1.32 -5.21
CA LEU A 182 17.53 0.44 -6.04
C LEU A 182 16.86 1.19 -7.19
N LEU A 183 16.32 2.38 -6.93
CA LEU A 183 15.72 3.20 -7.99
C LEU A 183 16.76 3.53 -9.08
N ALA A 184 17.98 3.91 -8.72
CA ALA A 184 19.06 4.19 -9.66
C ALA A 184 19.52 2.92 -10.40
N THR A 185 19.69 1.81 -9.68
CA THR A 185 20.17 0.54 -10.26
C THR A 185 19.22 0.00 -11.34
N PHE A 186 17.92 0.15 -11.11
CA PHE A 186 16.90 -0.34 -12.05
C PHE A 186 16.43 0.72 -13.07
N GLY A 187 17.00 1.93 -13.07
CA GLY A 187 16.58 3.02 -13.97
C GLY A 187 15.14 3.48 -13.70
N LEU A 188 14.78 3.54 -12.43
CA LEU A 188 13.42 3.89 -11.96
C LEU A 188 13.36 5.30 -11.34
N GLU A 189 14.31 6.18 -11.65
CA GLU A 189 14.39 7.54 -11.07
C GLU A 189 13.12 8.35 -11.36
N GLU A 190 12.45 8.12 -12.48
CA GLU A 190 11.18 8.77 -12.81
C GLU A 190 10.07 8.45 -11.80
N LEU A 191 10.20 7.35 -11.03
CA LEU A 191 9.26 6.94 -10.00
C LEU A 191 9.67 7.40 -8.58
N ARG A 192 10.72 8.21 -8.45
CA ARG A 192 11.23 8.63 -7.14
C ARG A 192 10.16 9.27 -6.26
N GLU A 193 9.34 10.17 -6.82
CA GLU A 193 8.27 10.83 -6.08
C GLU A 193 7.17 9.87 -5.60
N ARG A 194 7.01 8.76 -6.30
CA ARG A 194 6.07 7.69 -5.91
C ARG A 194 6.49 7.01 -4.61
N PHE A 195 7.79 6.83 -4.41
CA PHE A 195 8.37 6.10 -3.30
C PHE A 195 9.10 6.99 -2.27
N ALA A 196 9.03 8.31 -2.40
CA ALA A 196 9.56 9.26 -1.42
C ALA A 196 8.73 9.31 -0.13
#